data_892aa1d81c4067ea183e9f4ed7831d60
#
_entry.id   892aa1d81c4067ea183e9f4ed7831d60
#
_cell.length_a   1.000
_cell.length_b   1.000
_cell.length_c   1.000
_cell.angle_alpha   90.00
_cell.angle_beta   90.00
_cell.angle_gamma   90.00
#
_symmetry.space_group_name_H-M   'P 1'
#
loop_
_entity.id
_entity.type
_entity.pdbx_description
1 polymer ?
#
loop_
_entity_poly.entity_id
_entity_poly.type
_entity_poly.pdbx_seq_one_letter_code
_entity_poly.pdbx_strand_id
1 'polypeptide(L)'
;MTAVSIDRLPNEIAKALLSIQAVSLRPHEPFTWTSGLKSPIYCDNRLTMSYPEIRERIAEGFAAIIRERYPDCEAVAGIATGGIPHAAWVAQKLNLPMLYVRDKAKGHGKTNQIEGHFTPGQKVVLIEDLISTGGSSLKAAVAVREAGCTVLGVVAIFTYQFQKAADAFAAENIPLDTLSNYTALIAAALENGTIQEKDVELLKSWRENPEGYGVS
;
A
#
# COMPACT_ATOMS: atom_id res chain seq x y z
N MET A 1 -1.43 23.30 12.31
CA MET A 1 -1.21 22.30 11.25
C MET A 1 -2.46 22.30 10.39
N THR A 2 -2.35 22.57 9.09
CA THR A 2 -3.46 22.45 8.13
C THR A 2 -3.85 20.99 8.01
N ALA A 3 -5.16 20.70 8.12
CA ALA A 3 -5.67 19.34 7.97
C ALA A 3 -5.27 18.79 6.58
N VAL A 4 -4.80 17.54 6.55
CA VAL A 4 -4.45 16.84 5.31
C VAL A 4 -5.75 16.55 4.56
N SER A 5 -5.85 17.04 3.32
CA SER A 5 -7.00 16.75 2.45
C SER A 5 -6.79 15.41 1.77
N ILE A 6 -7.67 14.45 2.03
CA ILE A 6 -7.60 13.09 1.44
C ILE A 6 -7.67 13.16 -0.09
N ASP A 7 -8.46 14.07 -0.66
CA ASP A 7 -8.60 14.20 -2.12
C ASP A 7 -7.29 14.62 -2.83
N ARG A 8 -6.37 15.27 -2.11
CA ARG A 8 -5.07 15.69 -2.66
C ARG A 8 -3.96 14.65 -2.46
N LEU A 9 -4.15 13.73 -1.53
CA LEU A 9 -3.14 12.72 -1.20
C LEU A 9 -2.62 11.95 -2.42
N PRO A 10 -3.47 11.48 -3.36
CA PRO A 10 -2.98 10.65 -4.46
C PRO A 10 -1.91 11.35 -5.29
N ASN A 11 -2.11 12.60 -5.64
CA ASN A 11 -1.15 13.37 -6.43
C ASN A 11 0.07 13.78 -5.60
N GLU A 12 -0.12 14.24 -4.37
CA GLU A 12 0.98 14.65 -3.49
C GLU A 12 1.94 13.50 -3.18
N ILE A 13 1.40 12.33 -2.85
CA ILE A 13 2.20 11.13 -2.58
C ILE A 13 2.87 10.61 -3.85
N ALA A 14 2.18 10.60 -5.00
CA ALA A 14 2.79 10.23 -6.28
C ALA A 14 4.02 11.10 -6.61
N LYS A 15 3.91 12.42 -6.47
CA LYS A 15 5.02 13.36 -6.66
C LYS A 15 6.18 13.08 -5.69
N ALA A 16 5.85 12.82 -4.42
CA ALA A 16 6.87 12.50 -3.42
C ALA A 16 7.61 11.19 -3.74
N LEU A 17 6.89 10.14 -4.15
CA LEU A 17 7.50 8.86 -4.53
C LEU A 17 8.41 8.99 -5.77
N LEU A 18 7.99 9.77 -6.78
CA LEU A 18 8.81 10.06 -7.96
C LEU A 18 10.07 10.85 -7.59
N SER A 19 9.96 11.85 -6.72
CA SER A 19 11.08 12.74 -6.38
C SER A 19 12.26 12.03 -5.71
N ILE A 20 12.01 10.93 -4.99
CA ILE A 20 13.04 10.11 -4.33
C ILE A 20 13.34 8.81 -5.10
N GLN A 21 12.78 8.67 -6.30
CA GLN A 21 12.91 7.46 -7.11
C GLN A 21 12.43 6.16 -6.40
N ALA A 22 11.55 6.28 -5.41
CA ALA A 22 10.85 5.12 -4.84
C ALA A 22 9.97 4.45 -5.89
N VAL A 23 9.49 5.23 -6.86
CA VAL A 23 8.83 4.73 -8.07
C VAL A 23 9.57 5.25 -9.29
N SER A 24 9.86 4.35 -10.23
CA SER A 24 10.51 4.65 -11.51
C SER A 24 9.67 4.13 -12.66
N LEU A 25 9.54 4.93 -13.73
CA LEU A 25 8.82 4.59 -14.95
C LEU A 25 9.81 4.47 -16.13
N ARG A 26 9.75 3.35 -16.85
CA ARG A 26 10.54 3.06 -18.06
C ARG A 26 9.66 2.43 -19.14
N PRO A 27 8.84 3.20 -19.85
CA PRO A 27 7.89 2.67 -20.84
C PRO A 27 8.56 1.88 -21.97
N HIS A 28 9.77 2.29 -22.39
CA HIS A 28 10.48 1.70 -23.54
C HIS A 28 11.63 0.77 -23.14
N GLU A 29 12.04 0.79 -21.87
CA GLU A 29 13.11 -0.07 -21.32
C GLU A 29 12.61 -0.76 -20.04
N PRO A 30 11.68 -1.73 -20.15
CA PRO A 30 10.98 -2.26 -19.00
C PRO A 30 11.90 -2.99 -18.02
N PHE A 31 11.55 -2.90 -16.76
CA PHE A 31 12.11 -3.73 -15.69
C PHE A 31 11.68 -5.19 -15.88
N THR A 32 12.48 -6.11 -15.35
CA THR A 32 12.08 -7.51 -15.20
C THR A 32 11.88 -7.79 -13.72
N TRP A 33 10.65 -8.07 -13.31
CA TRP A 33 10.35 -8.43 -11.93
C TRP A 33 10.89 -9.83 -11.59
N THR A 34 10.98 -10.15 -10.31
CA THR A 34 11.41 -11.49 -9.85
C THR A 34 10.55 -12.63 -10.37
N SER A 35 9.30 -12.36 -10.71
CA SER A 35 8.39 -13.30 -11.38
C SER A 35 8.73 -13.53 -12.86
N GLY A 36 9.67 -12.80 -13.45
CA GLY A 36 9.97 -12.79 -14.87
C GLY A 36 9.10 -11.84 -15.69
N LEU A 37 8.09 -11.23 -15.11
CA LEU A 37 7.19 -10.30 -15.78
C LEU A 37 7.92 -9.03 -16.19
N LYS A 38 7.71 -8.57 -17.42
CA LYS A 38 8.16 -7.26 -17.90
C LYS A 38 7.23 -6.18 -17.38
N SER A 39 7.80 -5.09 -16.85
CA SER A 39 7.03 -4.01 -16.26
C SER A 39 7.63 -2.65 -16.58
N PRO A 40 6.83 -1.66 -17.03
CA PRO A 40 7.29 -0.30 -17.23
C PRO A 40 7.48 0.46 -15.91
N ILE A 41 7.12 -0.15 -14.77
CA ILE A 41 7.21 0.45 -13.44
C ILE A 41 8.00 -0.44 -12.49
N TYR A 42 8.83 0.19 -11.67
CA TYR A 42 9.43 -0.40 -10.48
C TYR A 42 9.07 0.46 -9.27
N CYS A 43 8.64 -0.18 -8.19
CA CYS A 43 8.23 0.48 -6.95
C CYS A 43 8.95 -0.16 -5.76
N ASP A 44 9.66 0.65 -4.99
CA ASP A 44 10.23 0.29 -3.69
C ASP A 44 9.90 1.37 -2.64
N ASN A 45 8.71 1.27 -2.07
CA ASN A 45 8.23 2.22 -1.07
C ASN A 45 9.07 2.21 0.23
N ARG A 46 9.91 1.20 0.45
CA ARG A 46 10.80 1.13 1.62
C ARG A 46 11.83 2.26 1.61
N LEU A 47 12.16 2.84 0.44
CA LEU A 47 13.02 4.03 0.35
C LEU A 47 12.45 5.23 1.11
N THR A 48 11.12 5.33 1.24
CA THR A 48 10.45 6.43 1.96
C THR A 48 10.88 6.54 3.41
N MET A 49 11.30 5.42 4.03
CA MET A 49 11.78 5.38 5.42
C MET A 49 12.98 6.28 5.66
N SER A 50 13.84 6.45 4.63
CA SER A 50 15.08 7.23 4.69
C SER A 50 14.87 8.73 4.50
N TYR A 51 13.65 9.16 4.15
CA TYR A 51 13.29 10.56 3.90
C TYR A 51 12.30 11.06 4.96
N PRO A 52 12.77 11.72 6.03
CA PRO A 52 11.92 12.11 7.16
C PRO A 52 10.66 12.88 6.79
N GLU A 53 10.76 13.85 5.89
CA GLU A 53 9.62 14.68 5.46
C GLU A 53 8.58 13.86 4.69
N ILE A 54 9.03 12.93 3.85
CA ILE A 54 8.13 12.07 3.05
C ILE A 54 7.44 11.04 3.93
N ARG A 55 8.20 10.36 4.80
CA ARG A 55 7.60 9.38 5.73
C ARG A 55 6.61 10.03 6.69
N GLU A 56 6.89 11.27 7.12
CA GLU A 56 5.98 12.05 7.97
C GLU A 56 4.67 12.35 7.22
N ARG A 57 4.76 12.81 5.98
CA ARG A 57 3.59 13.05 5.12
C ARG A 57 2.79 11.77 4.86
N ILE A 58 3.46 10.66 4.62
CA ILE A 58 2.83 9.33 4.48
C ILE A 58 2.07 8.97 5.77
N ALA A 59 2.71 9.11 6.94
CA ALA A 59 2.08 8.81 8.22
C ALA A 59 0.86 9.71 8.51
N GLU A 60 0.93 10.99 8.14
CA GLU A 60 -0.21 11.92 8.22
C GLU A 60 -1.35 11.52 7.27
N GLY A 61 -1.02 11.11 6.04
CA GLY A 61 -2.00 10.61 5.07
C GLY A 61 -2.73 9.38 5.56
N PHE A 62 -2.00 8.39 6.08
CA PHE A 62 -2.60 7.20 6.71
C PHE A 62 -3.51 7.59 7.87
N ALA A 63 -3.04 8.44 8.78
CA ALA A 63 -3.82 8.87 9.93
C ALA A 63 -5.09 9.63 9.52
N ALA A 64 -5.03 10.43 8.44
CA ALA A 64 -6.19 11.14 7.91
C ALA A 64 -7.24 10.15 7.36
N ILE A 65 -6.84 9.19 6.54
CA ILE A 65 -7.74 8.15 6.01
C ILE A 65 -8.38 7.35 7.15
N ILE A 66 -7.58 6.93 8.15
CA ILE A 66 -8.07 6.12 9.25
C ILE A 66 -9.10 6.90 10.08
N ARG A 67 -8.84 8.16 10.40
CA ARG A 67 -9.81 9.00 11.15
C ARG A 67 -11.12 9.20 10.41
N GLU A 68 -11.07 9.35 9.09
CA GLU A 68 -12.26 9.65 8.29
C GLU A 68 -13.06 8.38 7.95
N ARG A 69 -12.39 7.32 7.52
CA ARG A 69 -13.05 6.12 6.98
C ARG A 69 -13.17 4.98 7.97
N TYR A 70 -12.33 4.96 8.98
CA TYR A 70 -12.28 3.92 10.01
C TYR A 70 -12.29 4.53 11.43
N PRO A 71 -13.28 5.39 11.77
CA PRO A 71 -13.29 6.11 13.04
C PRO A 71 -13.31 5.20 14.27
N ASP A 72 -13.76 3.97 14.10
CA ASP A 72 -13.80 2.93 15.14
C ASP A 72 -12.49 2.14 15.27
N CYS A 73 -11.41 2.54 14.61
CA CYS A 73 -10.12 1.84 14.69
C CYS A 73 -9.56 1.88 16.11
N GLU A 74 -9.28 0.71 16.68
CA GLU A 74 -8.77 0.54 18.04
C GLU A 74 -7.29 0.12 18.06
N ALA A 75 -6.75 -0.39 16.96
CA ALA A 75 -5.36 -0.72 16.79
C ALA A 75 -4.95 -0.69 15.30
N VAL A 76 -3.67 -0.49 15.03
CA VAL A 76 -3.12 -0.63 13.68
C VAL A 76 -2.17 -1.82 13.62
N ALA A 77 -2.17 -2.55 12.50
CA ALA A 77 -1.31 -3.70 12.30
C ALA A 77 -0.45 -3.55 11.05
N GLY A 78 0.86 -3.49 11.19
CA GLY A 78 1.80 -3.46 10.07
C GLY A 78 1.94 -4.82 9.40
N ILE A 79 1.81 -4.87 8.07
CA ILE A 79 2.08 -6.10 7.32
C ILE A 79 3.59 -6.21 7.06
N ALA A 80 4.18 -7.33 7.43
CA ALA A 80 5.61 -7.56 7.23
C ALA A 80 5.93 -7.67 5.73
N THR A 81 7.00 -7.00 5.26
CA THR A 81 7.97 -6.25 6.06
C THR A 81 7.77 -4.74 5.95
N GLY A 82 7.36 -4.24 4.79
CA GLY A 82 7.29 -2.80 4.46
C GLY A 82 6.26 -2.02 5.27
N GLY A 83 5.15 -2.65 5.65
CA GLY A 83 4.10 -1.99 6.43
C GLY A 83 4.45 -1.75 7.90
N ILE A 84 5.41 -2.51 8.47
CA ILE A 84 5.74 -2.41 9.90
C ILE A 84 6.21 -1.01 10.31
N PRO A 85 7.21 -0.39 9.68
CA PRO A 85 7.67 0.94 10.07
C PRO A 85 6.57 2.00 9.96
N HIS A 86 5.78 1.93 8.90
CA HIS A 86 4.67 2.86 8.67
C HIS A 86 3.59 2.70 9.74
N ALA A 87 3.25 1.47 10.14
CA ALA A 87 2.31 1.22 11.22
C ALA A 87 2.78 1.83 12.56
N ALA A 88 4.09 1.81 12.85
CA ALA A 88 4.64 2.42 14.06
C ALA A 88 4.43 3.94 14.07
N TRP A 89 4.70 4.63 12.97
CA TRP A 89 4.47 6.08 12.89
C TRP A 89 2.98 6.44 12.91
N VAL A 90 2.14 5.62 12.27
CA VAL A 90 0.68 5.80 12.29
C VAL A 90 0.11 5.59 13.68
N ALA A 91 0.53 4.52 14.38
CA ALA A 91 0.12 4.25 15.76
C ALA A 91 0.46 5.41 16.68
N GLN A 92 1.66 5.97 16.56
CA GLN A 92 2.08 7.15 17.32
C GLN A 92 1.19 8.36 17.01
N LYS A 93 0.86 8.64 15.73
CA LYS A 93 0.01 9.77 15.34
C LYS A 93 -1.44 9.64 15.80
N LEU A 94 -1.94 8.42 15.86
CA LEU A 94 -3.31 8.13 16.29
C LEU A 94 -3.41 7.86 17.79
N ASN A 95 -2.28 7.69 18.48
CA ASN A 95 -2.19 7.22 19.86
C ASN A 95 -2.94 5.90 20.08
N LEU A 96 -2.73 4.96 19.14
CA LEU A 96 -3.34 3.63 19.15
C LEU A 96 -2.30 2.53 19.39
N PRO A 97 -2.71 1.39 19.96
CA PRO A 97 -1.90 0.18 19.99
C PRO A 97 -1.40 -0.23 18.60
N MET A 98 -0.20 -0.81 18.55
CA MET A 98 0.40 -1.33 17.33
C MET A 98 0.59 -2.83 17.43
N LEU A 99 0.24 -3.52 16.35
CA LEU A 99 0.53 -4.92 16.07
C LEU A 99 1.37 -5.02 14.79
N TYR A 100 1.95 -6.19 14.52
CA TYR A 100 2.37 -6.50 13.16
C TYR A 100 2.14 -7.97 12.79
N VAL A 101 1.92 -8.20 11.52
CA VAL A 101 1.62 -9.53 10.97
C VAL A 101 2.83 -10.01 10.18
N ARG A 102 3.37 -11.15 10.57
CA ARG A 102 4.53 -11.79 9.94
C ARG A 102 4.10 -12.51 8.65
N ASP A 103 5.01 -12.61 7.71
CA ASP A 103 4.80 -13.38 6.48
C ASP A 103 4.56 -14.89 6.77
N LYS A 104 5.25 -15.43 7.78
CA LYS A 104 5.13 -16.84 8.22
C LYS A 104 4.95 -16.95 9.72
N ALA A 105 4.09 -17.89 10.13
CA ALA A 105 3.94 -18.24 11.55
C ALA A 105 5.25 -18.80 12.13
N LYS A 106 5.50 -18.54 13.43
CA LYS A 106 6.58 -19.14 14.21
C LYS A 106 6.09 -20.48 14.77
N GLY A 107 6.60 -21.61 14.27
CA GLY A 107 6.28 -22.92 14.82
C GLY A 107 4.84 -23.38 14.53
N HIS A 108 4.31 -24.24 15.39
CA HIS A 108 2.98 -24.85 15.22
C HIS A 108 1.91 -23.96 15.84
N GLY A 109 0.99 -23.42 15.01
CA GLY A 109 -0.20 -22.67 15.43
C GLY A 109 -0.36 -21.31 14.73
N LYS A 110 -1.60 -20.99 14.32
CA LYS A 110 -1.95 -19.74 13.59
C LYS A 110 -1.75 -18.47 14.43
N THR A 111 -1.81 -18.58 15.77
CA THR A 111 -1.68 -17.47 16.72
C THR A 111 -0.27 -16.86 16.77
N ASN A 112 0.74 -17.54 16.22
CA ASN A 112 2.12 -17.09 16.24
C ASN A 112 2.51 -16.21 15.03
N GLN A 113 1.54 -15.76 14.25
CA GLN A 113 1.79 -14.88 13.10
C GLN A 113 1.64 -13.41 13.44
N ILE A 114 0.90 -13.06 14.50
CA ILE A 114 0.68 -11.70 14.95
C ILE A 114 1.55 -11.44 16.17
N GLU A 115 2.28 -10.35 16.15
CA GLU A 115 3.11 -9.88 17.27
C GLU A 115 2.47 -8.61 17.85
N GLY A 116 2.55 -8.49 19.17
CA GLY A 116 1.87 -7.50 19.98
C GLY A 116 0.72 -8.10 20.78
N HIS A 117 0.10 -7.27 21.64
CA HIS A 117 -1.04 -7.68 22.45
C HIS A 117 -2.34 -7.17 21.81
N PHE A 118 -3.32 -8.03 21.68
CA PHE A 118 -4.65 -7.70 21.21
C PHE A 118 -5.72 -8.46 22.00
N THR A 119 -6.95 -7.99 21.94
CA THR A 119 -8.10 -8.63 22.60
C THR A 119 -9.10 -9.14 21.53
N PRO A 120 -9.83 -10.23 21.84
CA PRO A 120 -10.87 -10.70 20.92
C PRO A 120 -11.89 -9.60 20.59
N GLY A 121 -12.24 -9.48 19.31
CA GLY A 121 -13.13 -8.45 18.79
C GLY A 121 -12.51 -7.09 18.55
N GLN A 122 -11.23 -6.86 18.92
CA GLN A 122 -10.55 -5.59 18.69
C GLN A 122 -10.57 -5.20 17.21
N LYS A 123 -10.95 -3.95 16.93
CA LYS A 123 -11.08 -3.40 15.59
C LYS A 123 -9.74 -2.90 15.06
N VAL A 124 -9.26 -3.50 13.97
CA VAL A 124 -7.90 -3.31 13.45
C VAL A 124 -7.93 -2.83 12.01
N VAL A 125 -7.13 -1.80 11.70
CA VAL A 125 -6.75 -1.41 10.34
C VAL A 125 -5.33 -1.92 10.05
N LEU A 126 -5.15 -2.60 8.91
CA LEU A 126 -3.84 -3.07 8.48
C LEU A 126 -3.14 -2.01 7.62
N ILE A 127 -1.83 -1.89 7.79
CA ILE A 127 -0.97 -0.95 7.07
C ILE A 127 -0.01 -1.72 6.16
N GLU A 128 0.02 -1.33 4.89
CA GLU A 128 0.87 -1.94 3.87
C GLU A 128 1.67 -0.86 3.11
N ASP A 129 2.77 -1.23 2.48
CA ASP A 129 3.53 -0.32 1.64
C ASP A 129 3.08 -0.37 0.16
N LEU A 130 2.74 -1.54 -0.36
CA LEU A 130 2.41 -1.73 -1.77
C LEU A 130 1.35 -2.82 -1.98
N ILE A 131 0.30 -2.50 -2.73
CA ILE A 131 -0.66 -3.47 -3.24
C ILE A 131 -0.39 -3.72 -4.73
N SER A 132 0.11 -4.93 -5.02
CA SER A 132 0.19 -5.45 -6.40
C SER A 132 -1.08 -6.25 -6.71
N THR A 133 -1.06 -7.56 -6.50
CA THR A 133 -2.24 -8.44 -6.66
C THR A 133 -3.04 -8.62 -5.36
N GLY A 134 -2.57 -8.08 -4.25
CA GLY A 134 -3.25 -8.10 -2.95
C GLY A 134 -3.12 -9.40 -2.15
N GLY A 135 -2.52 -10.45 -2.70
CA GLY A 135 -2.53 -11.77 -2.07
C GLY A 135 -1.82 -11.84 -0.70
N SER A 136 -0.69 -11.16 -0.51
CA SER A 136 0.01 -11.09 0.78
C SER A 136 -0.79 -10.33 1.82
N SER A 137 -1.33 -9.19 1.44
CA SER A 137 -2.10 -8.32 2.33
C SER A 137 -3.41 -8.97 2.78
N LEU A 138 -4.09 -9.68 1.86
CA LEU A 138 -5.28 -10.46 2.21
C LEU A 138 -4.96 -11.62 3.15
N LYS A 139 -3.85 -12.36 2.93
CA LYS A 139 -3.43 -13.40 3.87
C LYS A 139 -3.19 -12.85 5.27
N ALA A 140 -2.56 -11.68 5.38
CA ALA A 140 -2.35 -11.01 6.67
C ALA A 140 -3.69 -10.60 7.30
N ALA A 141 -4.60 -10.02 6.54
CA ALA A 141 -5.92 -9.61 7.02
C ALA A 141 -6.76 -10.81 7.49
N VAL A 142 -6.75 -11.91 6.74
CA VAL A 142 -7.41 -13.16 7.14
C VAL A 142 -6.80 -13.73 8.43
N ALA A 143 -5.47 -13.71 8.57
CA ALA A 143 -4.80 -14.16 9.79
C ALA A 143 -5.21 -13.34 11.02
N VAL A 144 -5.37 -12.03 10.89
CA VAL A 144 -5.84 -11.13 11.96
C VAL A 144 -7.30 -11.44 12.31
N ARG A 145 -8.16 -11.66 11.31
CA ARG A 145 -9.57 -12.06 11.49
C ARG A 145 -9.68 -13.44 12.18
N GLU A 146 -8.88 -14.41 11.75
CA GLU A 146 -8.85 -15.77 12.34
C GLU A 146 -8.31 -15.79 13.78
N ALA A 147 -7.48 -14.80 14.14
CA ALA A 147 -7.03 -14.61 15.53
C ALA A 147 -8.10 -14.00 16.44
N GLY A 148 -9.27 -13.64 15.89
CA GLY A 148 -10.40 -13.13 16.63
C GLY A 148 -10.54 -11.61 16.63
N CYS A 149 -9.75 -10.88 15.87
CA CYS A 149 -9.92 -9.44 15.68
C CYS A 149 -10.96 -9.12 14.59
N THR A 150 -11.50 -7.93 14.63
CA THR A 150 -12.34 -7.38 13.56
C THR A 150 -11.47 -6.56 12.61
N VAL A 151 -11.27 -7.04 11.39
CA VAL A 151 -10.54 -6.30 10.35
C VAL A 151 -11.46 -5.26 9.74
N LEU A 152 -11.14 -3.97 9.93
CA LEU A 152 -11.90 -2.86 9.36
C LEU A 152 -11.52 -2.62 7.89
N GLY A 153 -10.25 -2.78 7.54
CA GLY A 153 -9.74 -2.59 6.19
C GLY A 153 -8.21 -2.67 6.13
N VAL A 154 -7.71 -2.52 4.92
CA VAL A 154 -6.28 -2.38 4.61
C VAL A 154 -6.07 -1.00 4.02
N VAL A 155 -5.06 -0.27 4.51
CA VAL A 155 -4.64 1.00 3.92
C VAL A 155 -3.18 0.87 3.48
N ALA A 156 -2.87 1.22 2.22
CA ALA A 156 -1.53 1.10 1.67
C ALA A 156 -1.00 2.45 1.15
N ILE A 157 0.33 2.56 1.02
CA ILE A 157 0.93 3.76 0.40
C ILE A 157 0.55 3.83 -1.07
N PHE A 158 0.66 2.70 -1.79
CA PHE A 158 0.50 2.67 -3.24
C PHE A 158 -0.17 1.39 -3.73
N THR A 159 -0.93 1.51 -4.83
CA THR A 159 -1.46 0.36 -5.58
C THR A 159 -1.22 0.53 -7.07
N TYR A 160 -0.94 -0.59 -7.76
CA TYR A 160 -0.93 -0.62 -9.23
C TYR A 160 -2.34 -0.56 -9.84
N GLN A 161 -3.38 -0.68 -9.03
CA GLN A 161 -4.79 -0.73 -9.47
C GLN A 161 -5.08 -1.92 -10.40
N PHE A 162 -4.46 -3.07 -10.19
CA PHE A 162 -4.83 -4.27 -10.92
C PHE A 162 -6.22 -4.75 -10.54
N GLN A 163 -7.03 -5.09 -11.54
CA GLN A 163 -8.39 -5.61 -11.33
C GLN A 163 -8.39 -6.84 -10.41
N LYS A 164 -7.38 -7.71 -10.56
CA LYS A 164 -7.19 -8.89 -9.71
C LYS A 164 -7.13 -8.55 -8.21
N ALA A 165 -6.51 -7.42 -7.85
CA ALA A 165 -6.47 -6.99 -6.45
C ALA A 165 -7.86 -6.52 -5.99
N ALA A 166 -8.55 -5.70 -6.79
CA ALA A 166 -9.89 -5.22 -6.48
C ALA A 166 -10.87 -6.38 -6.26
N ASP A 167 -10.87 -7.36 -7.16
CA ASP A 167 -11.73 -8.55 -7.08
C ASP A 167 -11.42 -9.40 -5.84
N ALA A 168 -10.14 -9.57 -5.51
CA ALA A 168 -9.70 -10.36 -4.37
C ALA A 168 -10.11 -9.71 -3.03
N PHE A 169 -9.95 -8.40 -2.88
CA PHE A 169 -10.40 -7.68 -1.69
C PHE A 169 -11.93 -7.65 -1.56
N ALA A 170 -12.64 -7.49 -2.67
CA ALA A 170 -14.10 -7.57 -2.71
C ALA A 170 -14.63 -8.94 -2.29
N ALA A 171 -14.01 -10.03 -2.78
CA ALA A 171 -14.39 -11.40 -2.44
C ALA A 171 -14.24 -11.70 -0.93
N GLU A 172 -13.27 -11.09 -0.26
CA GLU A 172 -13.05 -11.22 1.18
C GLU A 172 -13.86 -10.22 2.01
N ASN A 173 -14.62 -9.31 1.37
CA ASN A 173 -15.33 -8.19 2.02
C ASN A 173 -14.41 -7.35 2.90
N ILE A 174 -13.15 -7.11 2.47
CA ILE A 174 -12.17 -6.28 3.15
C ILE A 174 -12.00 -4.98 2.36
N PRO A 175 -12.33 -3.82 2.94
CA PRO A 175 -12.07 -2.52 2.31
C PRO A 175 -10.58 -2.30 2.05
N LEU A 176 -10.26 -1.68 0.90
CA LEU A 176 -8.91 -1.29 0.52
C LEU A 176 -8.88 0.21 0.21
N ASP A 177 -8.08 0.94 0.96
CA ASP A 177 -7.75 2.34 0.68
C ASP A 177 -6.27 2.52 0.40
N THR A 178 -5.91 3.55 -0.37
CA THR A 178 -4.51 3.85 -0.66
C THR A 178 -4.24 5.33 -0.66
N LEU A 179 -3.02 5.73 -0.24
CA LEU A 179 -2.60 7.12 -0.27
C LEU A 179 -2.38 7.60 -1.70
N SER A 180 -1.86 6.73 -2.56
CA SER A 180 -1.65 6.99 -3.98
C SER A 180 -1.87 5.74 -4.82
N ASN A 181 -1.88 5.92 -6.13
CA ASN A 181 -2.18 4.86 -7.07
C ASN A 181 -1.53 5.10 -8.43
N TYR A 182 -1.59 4.09 -9.30
CA TYR A 182 -0.98 4.13 -10.62
C TYR A 182 -1.52 5.26 -11.52
N THR A 183 -2.81 5.57 -11.44
CA THR A 183 -3.42 6.66 -12.22
C THR A 183 -2.85 8.02 -11.81
N ALA A 184 -2.78 8.30 -10.51
CA ALA A 184 -2.19 9.53 -9.98
C ALA A 184 -0.68 9.62 -10.29
N LEU A 185 0.02 8.48 -10.28
CA LEU A 185 1.44 8.42 -10.62
C LEU A 185 1.70 8.81 -12.07
N ILE A 186 0.92 8.27 -13.03
CA ILE A 186 1.04 8.62 -14.45
C ILE A 186 0.78 10.11 -14.64
N ALA A 187 -0.25 10.67 -14.01
CA ALA A 187 -0.56 12.09 -14.10
C ALA A 187 0.59 12.96 -13.55
N ALA A 188 1.15 12.60 -12.38
CA ALA A 188 2.28 13.31 -11.80
C ALA A 188 3.56 13.20 -12.64
N ALA A 189 3.81 12.02 -13.24
CA ALA A 189 4.97 11.78 -14.11
C ALA A 189 4.88 12.55 -15.45
N LEU A 190 3.68 12.72 -15.97
CA LEU A 190 3.42 13.54 -17.15
C LEU A 190 3.65 15.02 -16.82
N GLU A 191 3.09 15.49 -15.71
CA GLU A 191 3.21 16.89 -15.26
C GLU A 191 4.67 17.32 -15.03
N ASN A 192 5.51 16.42 -14.49
CA ASN A 192 6.92 16.71 -14.23
C ASN A 192 7.87 16.36 -15.39
N GLY A 193 7.34 15.86 -16.52
CA GLY A 193 8.12 15.53 -17.70
C GLY A 193 8.91 14.20 -17.63
N THR A 194 8.66 13.37 -16.64
CA THR A 194 9.27 12.03 -16.52
C THR A 194 8.82 11.11 -17.66
N ILE A 195 7.58 11.27 -18.13
CA ILE A 195 7.02 10.58 -19.31
C ILE A 195 6.42 11.61 -20.26
N GLN A 196 6.10 11.18 -21.49
CA GLN A 196 5.44 11.98 -22.52
C GLN A 196 4.00 11.50 -22.75
N GLU A 197 3.17 12.34 -23.35
CA GLU A 197 1.77 12.02 -23.72
C GLU A 197 1.66 10.68 -24.49
N LYS A 198 2.59 10.42 -25.41
CA LYS A 198 2.63 9.19 -26.22
C LYS A 198 2.83 7.92 -25.37
N ASP A 199 3.37 8.04 -24.14
CA ASP A 199 3.66 6.90 -23.26
C ASP A 199 2.44 6.51 -22.43
N VAL A 200 1.45 7.40 -22.30
CA VAL A 200 0.31 7.23 -21.40
C VAL A 200 -0.53 5.99 -21.78
N GLU A 201 -0.83 5.83 -23.07
CA GLU A 201 -1.63 4.67 -23.53
C GLU A 201 -0.89 3.34 -23.33
N LEU A 202 0.42 3.32 -23.54
CA LEU A 202 1.25 2.13 -23.28
C LEU A 202 1.22 1.76 -21.78
N LEU A 203 1.32 2.75 -20.89
CA LEU A 203 1.27 2.53 -19.44
C LEU A 203 -0.11 2.06 -18.98
N LYS A 204 -1.19 2.62 -19.53
CA LYS A 204 -2.56 2.17 -19.24
C LYS A 204 -2.79 0.73 -19.69
N SER A 205 -2.37 0.38 -20.90
CA SER A 205 -2.53 -0.98 -21.45
C SER A 205 -1.76 -2.01 -20.62
N TRP A 206 -0.58 -1.67 -20.10
CA TRP A 206 0.14 -2.54 -19.18
C TRP A 206 -0.68 -2.85 -17.91
N ARG A 207 -1.31 -1.85 -17.30
CA ARG A 207 -2.14 -2.07 -16.10
C ARG A 207 -3.30 -3.03 -16.37
N GLU A 208 -3.91 -2.93 -17.57
CA GLU A 208 -5.02 -3.79 -17.97
C GLU A 208 -4.58 -5.22 -18.26
N ASN A 209 -3.39 -5.39 -18.88
CA ASN A 209 -2.83 -6.70 -19.21
C ASN A 209 -1.32 -6.76 -18.95
N PRO A 210 -0.89 -6.89 -17.67
CA PRO A 210 0.53 -6.91 -17.33
C PRO A 210 1.31 -8.07 -17.94
N GLU A 211 0.65 -9.22 -18.18
CA GLU A 211 1.28 -10.42 -18.73
C GLU A 211 1.56 -10.31 -20.24
N GLY A 212 0.78 -9.50 -20.94
CA GLY A 212 0.94 -9.25 -22.38
C GLY A 212 1.97 -8.17 -22.73
N TYR A 213 2.55 -7.50 -21.74
CA TYR A 213 3.48 -6.40 -21.97
C TYR A 213 4.90 -6.89 -22.32
N GLY A 214 5.43 -6.37 -23.45
CA GLY A 214 6.78 -6.72 -23.90
C GLY A 214 6.90 -8.12 -24.51
N VAL A 215 5.78 -8.76 -24.81
CA VAL A 215 5.72 -10.00 -25.60
C VAL A 215 5.45 -9.59 -27.05
N SER A 216 6.50 -9.36 -27.82
CA SER A 216 6.47 -9.18 -29.27
C SER A 216 7.29 -10.29 -29.94
#